data_7384239ed9f2ea5d61868e93d58e8f4b
#
_entry.id   7384239ed9f2ea5d61868e93d58e8f4b
#
_cell.length_a   1.000
_cell.length_b   1.000
_cell.length_c   1.000
_cell.angle_alpha   90.00
_cell.angle_beta   90.00
_cell.angle_gamma   90.00
#
_symmetry.space_group_name_H-M   'P 1'
#
loop_
_entity.id
_entity.type
_entity.pdbx_description
1 polymer ?
#
loop_
_entity_poly.entity_id
_entity_poly.type
_entity_poly.pdbx_seq_one_letter_code
_entity_poly.pdbx_strand_id
1 'polypeptide(L)'
;DNDTQSPGRMLESCILNTDDPILFIENKLQYLLPVNTKNDHSQLEIITINEDQISRVSAPTFLEREKGAPAPVVTMTVYGYMADLARQAMVQLAYEEEIFTELVVYTQLAPFKVDALLDQIRRTSKLVTVEEGGLTLGWGAELIARLVELTPGRLNAARVAARDLPVPAAPSLEMAVLPQLEDILRAVRKVVHQNE
;
A
#
# COMPACT_ATOMS: atom_id res chain seq x y z
N ASP A 1 4.92 -5.67 -5.83
CA ASP A 1 5.55 -4.82 -6.84
C ASP A 1 5.65 -5.58 -8.15
N ASN A 2 5.05 -5.05 -9.20
CA ASN A 2 4.99 -5.68 -10.52
C ASN A 2 5.93 -4.99 -11.54
N ASP A 3 6.96 -4.31 -11.05
CA ASP A 3 8.00 -3.72 -11.89
C ASP A 3 8.97 -4.81 -12.40
N THR A 4 9.41 -4.69 -13.65
CA THR A 4 10.22 -5.68 -14.38
C THR A 4 11.49 -6.16 -13.70
N GLN A 5 11.97 -5.48 -12.67
CA GLN A 5 13.23 -5.82 -12.01
C GLN A 5 13.12 -6.09 -10.51
N SER A 6 12.10 -5.56 -9.84
CA SER A 6 12.00 -5.62 -8.38
C SER A 6 11.73 -7.02 -7.80
N PRO A 7 10.75 -7.80 -8.30
CA PRO A 7 10.44 -9.09 -7.68
C PRO A 7 11.61 -10.07 -7.75
N GLY A 8 12.27 -10.16 -8.92
CA GLY A 8 13.42 -11.03 -9.09
C GLY A 8 14.62 -10.63 -8.23
N ARG A 9 14.91 -9.34 -8.13
CA ARG A 9 15.99 -8.83 -7.27
C ARG A 9 15.69 -9.04 -5.79
N MET A 10 14.45 -8.87 -5.38
CA MET A 10 14.03 -9.14 -4.01
C MET A 10 14.20 -10.61 -3.66
N LEU A 11 13.76 -11.52 -4.53
CA LEU A 11 13.93 -12.96 -4.35
C LEU A 11 15.42 -13.36 -4.31
N GLU A 12 16.21 -12.84 -5.24
CA GLU A 12 17.68 -13.05 -5.26
C GLU A 12 18.31 -12.55 -3.95
N SER A 13 17.93 -11.37 -3.47
CA SER A 13 18.41 -10.83 -2.20
C SER A 13 18.01 -11.69 -1.01
N CYS A 14 16.81 -12.24 -1.00
CA CYS A 14 16.35 -13.18 0.02
C CYS A 14 17.18 -14.46 0.07
N ILE A 15 17.63 -14.95 -1.08
CA ILE A 15 18.41 -16.19 -1.18
C ILE A 15 19.90 -15.96 -0.84
N LEU A 16 20.47 -14.84 -1.29
CA LEU A 16 21.91 -14.63 -1.25
C LEU A 16 22.40 -13.83 -0.03
N ASN A 17 21.56 -13.00 0.56
CA ASN A 17 22.02 -11.99 1.52
C ASN A 17 21.68 -12.29 2.98
N THR A 18 20.98 -13.38 3.27
CA THR A 18 20.64 -13.76 4.64
C THR A 18 20.60 -15.28 4.82
N ASP A 19 20.95 -15.72 6.03
CA ASP A 19 20.80 -17.10 6.49
C ASP A 19 19.49 -17.29 7.30
N ASP A 20 18.74 -16.22 7.53
CA ASP A 20 17.48 -16.27 8.25
C ASP A 20 16.35 -16.88 7.41
N PRO A 21 15.42 -17.60 8.00
CA PRO A 21 14.20 -18.06 7.31
C PRO A 21 13.40 -16.88 6.77
N ILE A 22 13.08 -16.89 5.47
CA ILE A 22 12.27 -15.86 4.82
C ILE A 22 11.01 -16.47 4.26
N LEU A 23 9.89 -15.82 4.52
CA LEU A 23 8.61 -16.06 3.86
C LEU A 23 8.45 -15.07 2.72
N PHE A 24 8.63 -15.53 1.49
CA PHE A 24 8.42 -14.72 0.27
C PHE A 24 7.00 -14.98 -0.23
N ILE A 25 6.14 -13.94 -0.21
CA ILE A 25 4.73 -14.04 -0.53
C ILE A 25 4.48 -13.44 -1.91
N GLU A 26 3.81 -14.19 -2.78
CA GLU A 26 3.47 -13.78 -4.14
C GLU A 26 1.96 -13.90 -4.35
N ASN A 27 1.36 -12.88 -4.98
CA ASN A 27 -0.05 -12.95 -5.36
C ASN A 27 -0.18 -13.76 -6.66
N LYS A 28 -0.94 -14.85 -6.60
CA LYS A 28 -1.07 -15.79 -7.71
C LYS A 28 -1.70 -15.20 -8.98
N LEU A 29 -2.59 -14.23 -8.84
CA LEU A 29 -3.21 -13.55 -9.99
C LEU A 29 -2.20 -12.70 -10.75
N GLN A 30 -1.20 -12.14 -10.08
CA GLN A 30 -0.16 -11.33 -10.72
C GLN A 30 0.70 -12.12 -11.72
N TYR A 31 0.79 -13.46 -11.61
CA TYR A 31 1.47 -14.28 -12.60
C TYR A 31 0.81 -14.26 -13.99
N LEU A 32 -0.48 -13.94 -14.04
CA LEU A 32 -1.25 -13.87 -15.27
C LEU A 32 -1.33 -12.46 -15.87
N LEU A 33 -0.84 -11.46 -15.14
CA LEU A 33 -0.82 -10.08 -15.59
C LEU A 33 0.47 -9.77 -16.37
N PRO A 34 0.40 -8.88 -17.36
CA PRO A 34 1.61 -8.36 -17.98
C PRO A 34 2.51 -7.72 -16.95
N VAL A 35 3.81 -7.88 -17.12
CA VAL A 35 4.78 -7.18 -16.26
C VAL A 35 4.76 -5.70 -16.61
N ASN A 36 4.54 -4.85 -15.61
CA ASN A 36 4.54 -3.41 -15.79
C ASN A 36 5.94 -2.93 -16.21
N THR A 37 5.97 -2.05 -17.19
CA THR A 37 7.18 -1.36 -17.62
C THR A 37 7.22 0.04 -17.03
N LYS A 38 8.38 0.71 -17.07
CA LYS A 38 8.49 2.11 -16.65
C LYS A 38 7.52 3.06 -17.37
N ASN A 39 7.03 2.67 -18.55
CA ASN A 39 6.08 3.48 -19.32
C ASN A 39 4.64 3.35 -18.79
N ASP A 40 4.29 2.23 -18.18
CA ASP A 40 2.93 1.97 -17.69
C ASP A 40 2.57 2.90 -16.53
N HIS A 41 3.57 3.38 -15.79
CA HIS A 41 3.43 4.36 -14.70
C HIS A 41 4.04 5.72 -15.05
N SER A 42 4.05 6.10 -16.34
CA SER A 42 4.67 7.35 -16.82
C SER A 42 4.05 8.60 -16.20
N GLN A 43 2.81 8.53 -15.73
CA GLN A 43 2.11 9.63 -15.05
C GLN A 43 2.45 9.72 -13.56
N LEU A 44 3.07 8.70 -12.98
CA LEU A 44 3.45 8.68 -11.58
C LEU A 44 4.93 9.06 -11.39
N GLU A 45 5.19 9.81 -10.36
CA GLU A 45 6.51 9.96 -9.77
C GLU A 45 6.67 8.87 -8.71
N ILE A 46 7.66 7.99 -8.88
CA ILE A 46 7.92 6.88 -7.98
C ILE A 46 9.29 7.11 -7.34
N ILE A 47 9.31 7.23 -6.02
CA ILE A 47 10.51 7.49 -5.23
C ILE A 47 10.72 6.35 -4.25
N THR A 48 11.92 5.79 -4.17
CA THR A 48 12.29 4.89 -3.08
C THR A 48 12.54 5.71 -1.83
N ILE A 49 11.72 5.55 -0.79
CA ILE A 49 11.81 6.30 0.46
C ILE A 49 12.49 5.53 1.59
N ASN A 50 12.62 4.22 1.44
CA ASN A 50 13.38 3.41 2.34
C ASN A 50 13.95 2.19 1.58
N GLU A 51 15.26 1.98 1.71
CA GLU A 51 15.92 0.72 1.36
C GLU A 51 16.22 0.00 2.66
N ASP A 52 15.36 -0.92 3.03
CA ASP A 52 15.48 -1.55 4.33
C ASP A 52 16.68 -2.49 4.40
N GLN A 53 17.54 -2.23 5.38
CA GLN A 53 18.70 -3.06 5.70
C GLN A 53 18.51 -3.87 7.00
N ILE A 54 17.28 -3.97 7.52
CA ILE A 54 17.04 -4.68 8.79
C ILE A 54 17.50 -6.15 8.70
N SER A 55 17.37 -6.77 7.52
CA SER A 55 17.65 -8.19 7.30
C SER A 55 18.70 -8.45 6.22
N ARG A 56 19.47 -7.45 5.78
CA ARG A 56 20.34 -7.55 4.60
C ARG A 56 19.60 -7.85 3.28
N VAL A 57 18.28 -7.98 3.32
CA VAL A 57 17.43 -8.17 2.14
C VAL A 57 17.06 -6.80 1.58
N SER A 58 17.23 -6.63 0.28
CA SER A 58 16.75 -5.42 -0.39
C SER A 58 15.23 -5.49 -0.54
N ALA A 59 14.52 -4.75 0.29
CA ALA A 59 13.07 -4.65 0.29
C ALA A 59 12.64 -3.18 0.35
N PRO A 60 12.64 -2.48 -0.79
CA PRO A 60 12.38 -1.05 -0.85
C PRO A 60 10.91 -0.74 -0.51
N THR A 61 10.71 0.44 0.11
CA THR A 61 9.39 1.05 0.23
C THR A 61 9.30 2.19 -0.78
N PHE A 62 8.24 2.22 -1.56
CA PHE A 62 8.06 3.22 -2.62
C PHE A 62 7.01 4.25 -2.21
N LEU A 63 7.28 5.51 -2.54
CA LEU A 63 6.31 6.60 -2.51
C LEU A 63 5.94 6.95 -3.94
N GLU A 64 4.65 6.92 -4.24
CA GLU A 64 4.10 7.21 -5.54
C GLU A 64 3.15 8.42 -5.48
N ARG A 65 3.26 9.31 -6.44
CA ARG A 65 2.41 10.49 -6.61
C ARG A 65 2.14 10.75 -8.07
N GLU A 66 1.05 11.40 -8.39
CA GLU A 66 0.83 11.92 -9.73
C GLU A 66 1.77 13.09 -10.02
N LYS A 67 2.43 13.05 -11.19
CA LYS A 67 3.35 14.11 -11.62
C LYS A 67 2.63 15.44 -11.79
N GLY A 68 3.14 16.47 -11.15
CA GLY A 68 2.60 17.83 -11.24
C GLY A 68 1.28 18.04 -10.50
N ALA A 69 0.78 17.04 -9.78
CA ALA A 69 -0.42 17.20 -8.96
C ALA A 69 -0.18 18.13 -7.76
N PRO A 70 -1.25 18.75 -7.23
CA PRO A 70 -1.19 19.46 -5.96
C PRO A 70 -0.72 18.60 -4.80
N ALA A 71 -0.41 19.23 -3.67
CA ALA A 71 0.02 18.53 -2.47
C ALA A 71 -1.06 17.52 -2.02
N PRO A 72 -0.67 16.27 -1.68
CA PRO A 72 -1.63 15.26 -1.28
C PRO A 72 -2.27 15.60 0.06
N VAL A 73 -3.56 15.30 0.17
CA VAL A 73 -4.36 15.51 1.38
C VAL A 73 -4.60 14.22 2.17
N VAL A 74 -4.30 13.07 1.57
CA VAL A 74 -4.40 11.73 2.18
C VAL A 74 -3.19 10.90 1.78
N THR A 75 -2.66 10.14 2.73
CA THR A 75 -1.67 9.10 2.48
C THR A 75 -2.37 7.74 2.45
N MET A 76 -2.19 6.98 1.39
CA MET A 76 -2.58 5.56 1.33
C MET A 76 -1.37 4.68 1.56
N THR A 77 -1.54 3.55 2.23
CA THR A 77 -0.50 2.53 2.37
C THR A 77 -1.00 1.18 1.92
N VAL A 78 -0.15 0.43 1.26
CA VAL A 78 -0.57 -0.78 0.56
C VAL A 78 0.60 -1.76 0.40
N TYR A 79 0.27 -3.01 0.16
CA TYR A 79 1.21 -4.02 -0.33
C TYR A 79 0.56 -4.96 -1.36
N GLY A 80 1.40 -5.65 -2.13
CA GLY A 80 0.96 -6.65 -3.09
C GLY A 80 0.04 -6.12 -4.19
N TYR A 81 -0.91 -6.94 -4.61
CA TYR A 81 -1.86 -6.62 -5.68
C TYR A 81 -2.72 -5.39 -5.37
N MET A 82 -2.96 -5.09 -4.10
CA MET A 82 -3.74 -3.92 -3.71
C MET A 82 -3.13 -2.60 -4.20
N ALA A 83 -1.83 -2.58 -4.54
CA ALA A 83 -1.20 -1.39 -5.12
C ALA A 83 -1.83 -0.99 -6.46
N ASP A 84 -2.23 -1.96 -7.28
CA ASP A 84 -2.85 -1.68 -8.58
C ASP A 84 -4.25 -1.08 -8.41
N LEU A 85 -5.04 -1.55 -7.44
CA LEU A 85 -6.33 -0.95 -7.12
C LEU A 85 -6.17 0.44 -6.48
N ALA A 86 -5.17 0.63 -5.63
CA ALA A 86 -4.91 1.93 -5.02
C ALA A 86 -4.46 2.97 -6.05
N ARG A 87 -3.64 2.59 -7.06
CA ARG A 87 -3.29 3.47 -8.18
C ARG A 87 -4.52 3.88 -9.00
N GLN A 88 -5.43 2.94 -9.27
CA GLN A 88 -6.70 3.25 -9.93
C GLN A 88 -7.53 4.24 -9.10
N ALA A 89 -7.60 4.03 -7.78
CA ALA A 89 -8.29 4.95 -6.88
C ALA A 89 -7.65 6.35 -6.88
N MET A 90 -6.31 6.46 -6.88
CA MET A 90 -5.60 7.74 -6.98
C MET A 90 -6.04 8.52 -8.21
N VAL A 91 -6.00 7.89 -9.37
CA VAL A 91 -6.36 8.50 -10.64
C VAL A 91 -7.84 8.95 -10.62
N GLN A 92 -8.74 8.08 -10.19
CA GLN A 92 -10.16 8.42 -10.15
C GLN A 92 -10.48 9.57 -9.19
N LEU A 93 -9.93 9.55 -7.98
CA LEU A 93 -10.10 10.61 -6.97
C LEU A 93 -9.57 11.96 -7.46
N ALA A 94 -8.41 11.97 -8.12
CA ALA A 94 -7.82 13.20 -8.64
C ALA A 94 -8.66 13.81 -9.77
N TYR A 95 -9.10 12.99 -10.75
CA TYR A 95 -9.82 13.48 -11.92
C TYR A 95 -11.29 13.78 -11.68
N GLU A 96 -11.96 13.01 -10.81
CA GLU A 96 -13.40 13.15 -10.59
C GLU A 96 -13.75 14.05 -9.39
N GLU A 97 -12.87 14.13 -8.39
CA GLU A 97 -13.18 14.74 -7.09
C GLU A 97 -12.15 15.78 -6.65
N GLU A 98 -11.07 15.98 -7.39
CA GLU A 98 -9.94 16.86 -7.02
C GLU A 98 -9.32 16.48 -5.64
N ILE A 99 -9.43 15.19 -5.26
CA ILE A 99 -8.80 14.64 -4.05
C ILE A 99 -7.45 14.06 -4.43
N PHE A 100 -6.38 14.78 -4.12
CA PHE A 100 -5.01 14.35 -4.41
C PHE A 100 -4.47 13.50 -3.28
N THR A 101 -3.97 12.33 -3.63
CA THR A 101 -3.45 11.35 -2.67
C THR A 101 -2.00 11.01 -2.99
N GLU A 102 -1.33 10.42 -2.03
CA GLU A 102 -0.04 9.74 -2.23
C GLU A 102 -0.16 8.30 -1.80
N LEU A 103 0.61 7.43 -2.42
CA LEU A 103 0.60 6.00 -2.16
C LEU A 103 1.97 5.54 -1.66
N VAL A 104 2.02 4.88 -0.52
CA VAL A 104 3.22 4.23 0.01
C VAL A 104 3.08 2.73 -0.13
N VAL A 105 3.91 2.14 -0.99
CA VAL A 105 3.90 0.71 -1.31
C VAL A 105 4.99 0.01 -0.51
N TYR A 106 4.59 -0.86 0.39
CA TYR A 106 5.49 -1.70 1.17
C TYR A 106 5.78 -3.00 0.45
N THR A 107 7.04 -3.41 0.44
CA THR A 107 7.47 -4.72 -0.06
C THR A 107 7.89 -5.66 1.06
N GLN A 108 8.21 -5.14 2.24
CA GLN A 108 8.51 -5.92 3.44
C GLN A 108 7.40 -5.72 4.48
N LEU A 109 6.76 -6.83 4.88
CA LEU A 109 5.62 -6.80 5.81
C LEU A 109 6.02 -7.08 7.25
N ALA A 110 7.11 -7.82 7.48
CA ALA A 110 7.64 -8.10 8.80
C ALA A 110 9.13 -8.49 8.73
N PRO A 111 10.02 -7.88 9.54
CA PRO A 111 9.77 -6.62 10.24
C PRO A 111 9.64 -5.45 9.26
N PHE A 112 8.85 -4.42 9.56
CA PHE A 112 8.72 -3.24 8.73
C PHE A 112 9.01 -1.95 9.53
N LYS A 113 9.41 -0.90 8.82
CA LYS A 113 9.68 0.42 9.39
C LYS A 113 8.53 1.37 9.13
N VAL A 114 8.08 2.04 10.17
CA VAL A 114 7.07 3.09 10.08
C VAL A 114 7.67 4.45 9.76
N ASP A 115 8.98 4.61 9.97
CA ASP A 115 9.69 5.88 9.75
C ASP A 115 9.49 6.42 8.33
N ALA A 116 9.39 5.52 7.36
CA ALA A 116 9.10 5.86 5.97
C ALA A 116 7.79 6.64 5.78
N LEU A 117 6.84 6.53 6.73
CA LEU A 117 5.55 7.21 6.68
C LEU A 117 5.47 8.50 7.51
N LEU A 118 6.42 8.72 8.42
CA LEU A 118 6.28 9.82 9.40
C LEU A 118 6.14 11.19 8.74
N ASP A 119 6.90 11.44 7.68
CA ASP A 119 6.83 12.73 6.98
C ASP A 119 5.52 12.90 6.20
N GLN A 120 5.00 11.81 5.61
CA GLN A 120 3.72 11.79 4.92
C GLN A 120 2.59 12.05 5.91
N ILE A 121 2.59 11.35 7.05
CA ILE A 121 1.56 11.48 8.08
C ILE A 121 1.61 12.85 8.77
N ARG A 122 2.79 13.42 9.01
CA ARG A 122 2.91 14.79 9.54
C ARG A 122 2.28 15.82 8.61
N ARG A 123 2.33 15.59 7.31
CA ARG A 123 1.77 16.48 6.29
C ARG A 123 0.27 16.29 6.13
N THR A 124 -0.21 15.07 5.97
CA THR A 124 -1.60 14.78 5.64
C THR A 124 -2.51 14.60 6.87
N SER A 125 -1.98 14.06 7.97
CA SER A 125 -2.73 13.63 9.16
C SER A 125 -3.89 12.66 8.85
N LYS A 126 -3.94 12.11 7.63
CA LYS A 126 -4.99 11.23 7.12
C LYS A 126 -4.37 10.02 6.47
N LEU A 127 -4.81 8.83 6.88
CA LEU A 127 -4.27 7.55 6.44
C LEU A 127 -5.36 6.58 6.03
N VAL A 128 -5.19 5.94 4.88
CA VAL A 128 -5.95 4.76 4.48
C VAL A 128 -4.99 3.60 4.29
N THR A 129 -5.16 2.51 5.04
CA THR A 129 -4.41 1.27 4.80
C THR A 129 -5.23 0.33 3.94
N VAL A 130 -4.60 -0.30 2.95
CA VAL A 130 -5.28 -1.21 2.01
C VAL A 130 -4.52 -2.53 1.96
N GLU A 131 -5.21 -3.62 2.27
CA GLU A 131 -4.62 -4.96 2.35
C GLU A 131 -5.60 -6.07 1.96
N GLU A 132 -5.13 -7.17 1.40
CA GLU A 132 -5.93 -8.40 1.21
C GLU A 132 -6.06 -9.23 2.49
N GLY A 133 -5.26 -8.92 3.51
CA GLY A 133 -5.38 -9.55 4.83
C GLY A 133 -6.72 -9.26 5.49
N GLY A 134 -7.11 -10.08 6.48
CA GLY A 134 -8.33 -9.87 7.24
C GLY A 134 -8.33 -8.59 8.06
N LEU A 135 -9.50 -8.04 8.32
CA LEU A 135 -9.63 -6.82 9.12
C LEU A 135 -9.11 -7.00 10.55
N THR A 136 -9.38 -8.17 11.16
CA THR A 136 -8.89 -8.50 12.50
C THR A 136 -7.45 -9.01 12.41
N LEU A 137 -6.55 -8.43 13.22
CA LEU A 137 -5.12 -8.73 13.25
C LEU A 137 -4.39 -8.46 11.93
N GLY A 138 -4.98 -7.66 11.03
CA GLY A 138 -4.36 -7.28 9.77
C GLY A 138 -3.13 -6.39 9.95
N TRP A 139 -2.26 -6.38 8.96
CA TRP A 139 -1.02 -5.59 8.92
C TRP A 139 -1.28 -4.08 9.10
N GLY A 140 -2.34 -3.56 8.48
CA GLY A 140 -2.73 -2.15 8.62
C GLY A 140 -3.11 -1.76 10.04
N ALA A 141 -3.61 -2.68 10.86
CA ALA A 141 -3.88 -2.41 12.27
C ALA A 141 -2.60 -2.17 13.06
N GLU A 142 -1.58 -3.00 12.85
CA GLU A 142 -0.26 -2.86 13.47
C GLU A 142 0.44 -1.58 13.00
N LEU A 143 0.35 -1.27 11.70
CA LEU A 143 0.91 -0.03 11.14
C LEU A 143 0.31 1.21 11.82
N ILE A 144 -1.01 1.27 11.95
CA ILE A 144 -1.71 2.40 12.59
C ILE A 144 -1.32 2.50 14.06
N ALA A 145 -1.25 1.38 14.79
CA ALA A 145 -0.85 1.37 16.18
C ALA A 145 0.55 1.99 16.38
N ARG A 146 1.53 1.56 15.61
CA ARG A 146 2.89 2.12 15.66
C ARG A 146 2.95 3.60 15.26
N LEU A 147 2.18 4.01 14.29
CA LEU A 147 2.12 5.42 13.90
C LEU A 147 1.55 6.29 15.02
N VAL A 148 0.51 5.84 15.70
CA VAL A 148 -0.09 6.57 16.83
C VAL A 148 0.90 6.70 17.98
N GLU A 149 1.73 5.69 18.24
CA GLU A 149 2.78 5.73 19.26
C GLU A 149 3.89 6.73 18.93
N LEU A 150 4.19 6.95 17.65
CA LEU A 150 5.30 7.79 17.19
C LEU A 150 4.90 9.22 16.80
N THR A 151 3.62 9.46 16.53
CA THR A 151 3.14 10.76 16.07
C THR A 151 2.26 11.42 17.14
N PRO A 152 2.73 12.49 17.78
CA PRO A 152 1.84 13.27 18.64
C PRO A 152 0.78 13.96 17.79
N GLY A 153 -0.49 13.82 18.17
CA GLY A 153 -1.59 14.46 17.49
C GLY A 153 -2.68 13.49 17.04
N ARG A 154 -3.67 14.01 16.33
CA ARG A 154 -4.79 13.23 15.83
C ARG A 154 -4.46 12.64 14.47
N LEU A 155 -4.45 11.32 14.35
CA LEU A 155 -4.43 10.60 13.09
C LEU A 155 -5.85 10.21 12.73
N ASN A 156 -6.36 10.71 11.58
CA ASN A 156 -7.61 10.24 11.02
C ASN A 156 -7.32 9.05 10.09
N ALA A 157 -7.72 7.85 10.51
CA ALA A 157 -7.37 6.63 9.80
C ALA A 157 -8.58 5.77 9.45
N ALA A 158 -8.51 5.12 8.28
CA ALA A 158 -9.43 4.07 7.88
C ALA A 158 -8.66 2.86 7.36
N ARG A 159 -9.26 1.68 7.51
CA ARG A 159 -8.69 0.43 6.99
C ARG A 159 -9.61 -0.16 5.95
N VAL A 160 -9.05 -0.55 4.83
CA VAL A 160 -9.66 -1.35 3.78
C VAL A 160 -8.97 -2.71 3.79
N ALA A 161 -9.69 -3.74 4.18
CA ALA A 161 -9.18 -5.08 4.41
C ALA A 161 -10.24 -6.11 4.07
N ALA A 162 -9.85 -7.37 3.86
CA ALA A 162 -10.81 -8.44 3.66
C ALA A 162 -11.71 -8.60 4.89
N ARG A 163 -12.93 -9.04 4.67
CA ARG A 163 -13.86 -9.39 5.76
C ARG A 163 -13.32 -10.59 6.52
N ASP A 164 -13.61 -10.63 7.83
CA ASP A 164 -13.21 -11.76 8.71
C ASP A 164 -14.03 -13.03 8.40
N LEU A 165 -13.92 -13.49 7.17
CA LEU A 165 -14.58 -14.66 6.62
C LEU A 165 -13.58 -15.48 5.79
N PRO A 166 -13.70 -16.79 5.74
CA PRO A 166 -12.95 -17.60 4.77
C PRO A 166 -13.23 -17.12 3.35
N VAL A 167 -12.19 -16.95 2.54
CA VAL A 167 -12.33 -16.51 1.15
C VAL A 167 -12.98 -17.63 0.33
N PRO A 168 -14.16 -17.39 -0.25
CA PRO A 168 -14.86 -18.41 -1.06
C PRO A 168 -14.17 -18.61 -2.42
N ALA A 169 -14.32 -19.81 -2.98
CA ALA A 169 -13.79 -20.12 -4.30
C ALA A 169 -14.66 -19.58 -5.47
N ALA A 170 -15.92 -19.26 -5.23
CA ALA A 170 -16.79 -18.71 -6.26
C ALA A 170 -16.46 -17.22 -6.49
N PRO A 171 -16.19 -16.78 -7.74
CA PRO A 171 -15.70 -15.42 -8.01
C PRO A 171 -16.58 -14.30 -7.45
N SER A 172 -17.91 -14.43 -7.53
CA SER A 172 -18.82 -13.40 -6.99
C SER A 172 -18.79 -13.30 -5.47
N LEU A 173 -18.56 -14.39 -4.77
CA LEU A 173 -18.44 -14.42 -3.32
C LEU A 173 -17.04 -13.97 -2.86
N GLU A 174 -16.01 -14.36 -3.61
CA GLU A 174 -14.64 -13.88 -3.40
C GLU A 174 -14.57 -12.34 -3.48
N MET A 175 -15.12 -11.76 -4.55
CA MET A 175 -15.23 -10.31 -4.70
C MET A 175 -16.00 -9.61 -3.58
N ALA A 176 -16.97 -10.29 -2.96
CA ALA A 176 -17.72 -9.75 -1.83
C ALA A 176 -16.95 -9.77 -0.51
N VAL A 177 -15.87 -10.55 -0.41
CA VAL A 177 -15.02 -10.69 0.78
C VAL A 177 -13.76 -9.84 0.66
N LEU A 178 -13.13 -9.82 -0.51
CA LEU A 178 -11.89 -9.08 -0.76
C LEU A 178 -12.15 -7.58 -1.05
N PRO A 179 -11.21 -6.70 -0.70
CA PRO A 179 -11.31 -5.28 -1.00
C PRO A 179 -11.46 -5.01 -2.50
N GLN A 180 -12.33 -4.09 -2.83
CA GLN A 180 -12.57 -3.62 -4.19
C GLN A 180 -12.22 -2.13 -4.31
N LEU A 181 -12.09 -1.64 -5.52
CA LEU A 181 -11.80 -0.23 -5.81
C LEU A 181 -12.74 0.72 -5.06
N GLU A 182 -14.04 0.43 -5.05
CA GLU A 182 -15.05 1.27 -4.39
C GLU A 182 -14.88 1.33 -2.86
N ASP A 183 -14.31 0.29 -2.25
CA ASP A 183 -14.02 0.30 -0.81
C ASP A 183 -12.88 1.28 -0.50
N ILE A 184 -11.88 1.38 -1.37
CA ILE A 184 -10.77 2.33 -1.26
C ILE A 184 -11.30 3.76 -1.43
N LEU A 185 -12.07 4.02 -2.48
CA LEU A 185 -12.67 5.33 -2.75
C LEU A 185 -13.51 5.80 -1.56
N ARG A 186 -14.37 4.93 -1.04
CA ARG A 186 -15.21 5.21 0.14
C ARG A 186 -14.37 5.51 1.38
N ALA A 187 -13.29 4.78 1.61
CA ALA A 187 -12.43 4.99 2.76
C ALA A 187 -11.68 6.34 2.67
N VAL A 188 -11.20 6.71 1.48
CA VAL A 188 -10.55 8.01 1.25
C VAL A 188 -11.55 9.15 1.48
N ARG A 189 -12.72 9.11 0.85
CA ARG A 189 -13.79 10.11 1.06
C ARG A 189 -14.13 10.27 2.55
N LYS A 190 -14.24 9.15 3.26
CA LYS A 190 -14.52 9.16 4.70
C LYS A 190 -13.46 9.92 5.49
N VAL A 191 -12.16 9.66 5.29
CA VAL A 191 -11.10 10.34 6.04
C VAL A 191 -10.89 11.80 5.62
N VAL A 192 -11.28 12.15 4.40
CA VAL A 192 -11.26 13.55 3.93
C VAL A 192 -12.34 14.38 4.62
N HIS A 193 -13.59 13.88 4.66
CA HIS A 193 -14.76 14.64 5.12
C HIS A 193 -15.10 14.48 6.61
N GLN A 194 -14.38 13.62 7.34
CA GLN A 194 -14.63 13.38 8.78
C GLN A 194 -14.33 14.57 9.71
N ASN A 195 -13.80 15.68 9.19
CA ASN A 195 -13.47 16.87 9.96
C ASN A 195 -14.34 18.10 9.58
N GLU A 196 -15.34 17.90 8.74
CA GLU A 196 -16.41 18.85 8.48
C GLU A 196 -17.63 18.53 9.39
#